data_9dd9b531f3adb317f50959764a76d3eb
#
_entry.id   9dd9b531f3adb317f50959764a76d3eb
#
_cell.length_a   1.000
_cell.length_b   1.000
_cell.length_c   1.000
_cell.angle_alpha   90.00
_cell.angle_beta   90.00
_cell.angle_gamma   90.00
#
_symmetry.space_group_name_H-M   'P 1'
#
loop_
_entity.id
_entity.type
_entity.pdbx_description
1 polymer ?
#
loop_
_entity_poly.entity_id
_entity_poly.type
_entity_poly.pdbx_seq_one_letter_code
_entity_poly.pdbx_strand_id
1 'polypeptide(L)'
;MRYLPLTDHDRREMLAVIGAGSIDDLFVDVPEAARLSGPIANLPAHASELAVERHMTKLARQNLSAGEAPFFLGCGAYRHHVPASVDHLIQRGEFLTAYTPYQPEIAQGTLQMLFEFQTQVAALLGTDVANASMYDGSTACWEAIGMARRITKRAKAILSGGLHPHYVSVAKTMAKYTGDSLETS
;
A
#
# COMPACT_ATOMS: atom_id res chain seq x y z
N MET A 1 -22.24 8.81 -23.13
CA MET A 1 -20.81 9.05 -22.79
C MET A 1 -20.31 7.88 -21.95
N ARG A 2 -19.12 7.33 -22.27
CA ARG A 2 -18.65 6.04 -21.71
C ARG A 2 -18.41 6.04 -20.20
N TYR A 3 -18.14 7.17 -19.59
CA TYR A 3 -17.73 7.29 -18.18
C TYR A 3 -18.73 8.01 -17.29
N LEU A 4 -19.89 8.36 -17.80
CA LEU A 4 -20.96 8.92 -16.98
C LEU A 4 -21.80 7.81 -16.35
N PRO A 5 -22.30 8.03 -15.13
CA PRO A 5 -23.24 7.08 -14.50
C PRO A 5 -24.47 6.85 -15.40
N LEU A 6 -24.96 5.63 -15.39
CA LEU A 6 -26.19 5.28 -16.08
C LEU A 6 -27.38 6.05 -15.48
N THR A 7 -28.26 6.54 -16.34
CA THR A 7 -29.53 7.13 -15.90
C THR A 7 -30.55 6.05 -15.54
N ASP A 8 -31.63 6.43 -14.88
CA ASP A 8 -32.71 5.49 -14.59
C ASP A 8 -33.40 4.98 -15.88
N HIS A 9 -33.35 5.76 -16.94
CA HIS A 9 -33.83 5.32 -18.25
C HIS A 9 -32.94 4.20 -18.80
N ASP A 10 -31.64 4.41 -18.82
CA ASP A 10 -30.68 3.42 -19.30
C ASP A 10 -30.81 2.09 -18.50
N ARG A 11 -30.96 2.19 -17.19
CA ARG A 11 -31.15 1.01 -16.33
C ARG A 11 -32.42 0.24 -16.69
N ARG A 12 -33.54 0.93 -16.91
CA ARG A 12 -34.79 0.29 -17.32
C ARG A 12 -34.67 -0.41 -18.67
N GLU A 13 -34.02 0.22 -19.64
CA GLU A 13 -33.78 -0.39 -20.95
C GLU A 13 -32.91 -1.64 -20.85
N MET A 14 -31.84 -1.58 -20.06
CA MET A 14 -30.96 -2.73 -19.81
C MET A 14 -31.72 -3.89 -19.13
N LEU A 15 -32.52 -3.60 -18.10
CA LEU A 15 -33.34 -4.61 -17.41
C LEU A 15 -34.36 -5.24 -18.35
N ALA A 16 -34.96 -4.47 -19.22
CA ALA A 16 -35.90 -5.01 -20.23
C ALA A 16 -35.22 -5.96 -21.20
N VAL A 17 -33.99 -5.68 -21.63
CA VAL A 17 -33.20 -6.56 -22.49
C VAL A 17 -32.80 -7.85 -21.76
N ILE A 18 -32.47 -7.76 -20.48
CA ILE A 18 -32.11 -8.92 -19.63
C ILE A 18 -33.34 -9.75 -19.28
N GLY A 19 -34.52 -9.16 -19.27
CA GLY A 19 -35.76 -9.79 -18.84
C GLY A 19 -35.96 -9.78 -17.30
N ALA A 20 -35.32 -8.85 -16.59
CA ALA A 20 -35.42 -8.66 -15.16
C ALA A 20 -36.34 -7.47 -14.82
N GLY A 21 -37.14 -7.57 -13.75
CA GLY A 21 -38.03 -6.52 -13.32
C GLY A 21 -37.37 -5.42 -12.49
N SER A 22 -36.28 -5.78 -11.81
CA SER A 22 -35.52 -4.88 -10.95
C SER A 22 -34.02 -5.25 -10.93
N ILE A 23 -33.21 -4.34 -10.39
CA ILE A 23 -31.79 -4.62 -10.16
C ILE A 23 -31.64 -5.74 -9.12
N ASP A 24 -32.52 -5.83 -8.14
CA ASP A 24 -32.46 -6.85 -7.09
C ASP A 24 -32.66 -8.26 -7.64
N ASP A 25 -33.39 -8.40 -8.75
CA ASP A 25 -33.58 -9.68 -9.43
C ASP A 25 -32.30 -10.24 -10.05
N LEU A 26 -31.26 -9.40 -10.20
CA LEU A 26 -29.96 -9.84 -10.71
C LEU A 26 -29.10 -10.53 -9.64
N PHE A 27 -29.50 -10.45 -8.39
CA PHE A 27 -28.76 -11.03 -7.25
C PHE A 27 -29.38 -12.33 -6.73
N VAL A 28 -29.92 -13.16 -7.62
CA VAL A 28 -30.58 -14.42 -7.27
C VAL A 28 -29.68 -15.40 -6.51
N ASP A 29 -28.36 -15.33 -6.76
CA ASP A 29 -27.38 -16.20 -6.11
C ASP A 29 -27.01 -15.74 -4.69
N VAL A 30 -27.46 -14.53 -4.28
CA VAL A 30 -27.21 -14.01 -2.93
C VAL A 30 -28.37 -14.42 -2.02
N PRO A 31 -28.14 -15.20 -0.96
CA PRO A 31 -29.18 -15.55 0.00
C PRO A 31 -29.84 -14.30 0.58
N GLU A 32 -31.17 -14.33 0.76
CA GLU A 32 -31.94 -13.19 1.27
C GLU A 32 -31.41 -12.68 2.62
N ALA A 33 -31.01 -13.59 3.51
CA ALA A 33 -30.42 -13.25 4.80
C ALA A 33 -29.07 -12.49 4.71
N ALA A 34 -28.40 -12.54 3.54
CA ALA A 34 -27.14 -11.82 3.29
C ALA A 34 -27.35 -10.50 2.53
N ARG A 35 -28.60 -10.20 2.12
CA ARG A 35 -28.93 -8.95 1.45
C ARG A 35 -29.21 -7.85 2.45
N LEU A 36 -28.72 -6.65 2.17
CA LEU A 36 -29.09 -5.47 2.95
C LEU A 36 -30.52 -5.06 2.60
N SER A 37 -31.34 -4.79 3.61
CA SER A 37 -32.72 -4.29 3.45
C SER A 37 -32.79 -2.82 3.00
N GLY A 38 -31.66 -2.14 2.90
CA GLY A 38 -31.55 -0.74 2.52
C GLY A 38 -30.12 -0.24 2.60
N PRO A 39 -29.88 1.06 2.44
CA PRO A 39 -28.56 1.67 2.58
C PRO A 39 -27.95 1.38 3.95
N ILE A 40 -26.63 1.24 3.99
CA ILE A 40 -25.89 1.04 5.25
C ILE A 40 -26.15 2.25 6.15
N ALA A 41 -26.60 1.98 7.39
CA ALA A 41 -26.89 3.02 8.36
C ALA A 41 -25.65 3.88 8.64
N ASN A 42 -25.85 5.20 8.74
CA ASN A 42 -24.79 6.19 8.99
C ASN A 42 -23.75 6.35 7.87
N LEU A 43 -23.93 5.71 6.72
CA LEU A 43 -23.11 5.99 5.55
C LEU A 43 -23.70 7.21 4.82
N PRO A 44 -22.94 8.30 4.64
CA PRO A 44 -23.46 9.46 3.92
C PRO A 44 -23.74 9.12 2.45
N ALA A 45 -24.71 9.79 1.86
CA ALA A 45 -24.98 9.68 0.44
C ALA A 45 -23.78 10.15 -0.40
N HIS A 46 -23.72 9.74 -1.67
CA HIS A 46 -22.70 10.21 -2.59
C HIS A 46 -22.71 11.76 -2.68
N ALA A 47 -21.52 12.32 -2.85
CA ALA A 47 -21.34 13.75 -3.00
C ALA A 47 -20.58 14.05 -4.30
N SER A 48 -20.75 15.26 -4.84
CA SER A 48 -19.97 15.69 -5.99
C SER A 48 -18.49 15.86 -5.63
N GLU A 49 -17.61 15.73 -6.62
CA GLU A 49 -16.16 15.93 -6.45
C GLU A 49 -15.84 17.23 -5.71
N LEU A 50 -16.45 18.35 -6.13
CA LEU A 50 -16.28 19.66 -5.50
C LEU A 50 -16.71 19.65 -4.02
N ALA A 51 -17.80 18.94 -3.67
CA ALA A 51 -18.24 18.85 -2.27
C ALA A 51 -17.27 18.02 -1.42
N VAL A 52 -16.75 16.92 -1.98
CA VAL A 52 -15.74 16.08 -1.32
C VAL A 52 -14.44 16.86 -1.13
N GLU A 53 -13.95 17.54 -2.16
CA GLU A 53 -12.73 18.36 -2.08
C GLU A 53 -12.85 19.44 -0.99
N ARG A 54 -13.96 20.16 -0.96
CA ARG A 54 -14.22 21.17 0.08
C ARG A 54 -14.26 20.58 1.48
N HIS A 55 -14.88 19.42 1.63
CA HIS A 55 -14.97 18.73 2.91
C HIS A 55 -13.58 18.27 3.37
N MET A 56 -12.83 17.60 2.52
CA MET A 56 -11.47 17.11 2.83
C MET A 56 -10.51 18.27 3.10
N THR A 57 -10.58 19.35 2.33
CA THR A 57 -9.79 20.56 2.56
C THR A 57 -10.09 21.19 3.93
N LYS A 58 -11.37 21.21 4.34
CA LYS A 58 -11.75 21.70 5.68
C LYS A 58 -11.15 20.83 6.77
N LEU A 59 -11.14 19.51 6.62
CA LEU A 59 -10.50 18.60 7.58
C LEU A 59 -8.98 18.75 7.58
N ALA A 60 -8.36 18.84 6.42
CA ALA A 60 -6.91 19.03 6.29
C ALA A 60 -6.42 20.30 6.99
N ARG A 61 -7.17 21.40 6.88
CA ARG A 61 -6.85 22.69 7.53
C ARG A 61 -6.95 22.66 9.07
N GLN A 62 -7.46 21.60 9.66
CA GLN A 62 -7.43 21.41 11.13
C GLN A 62 -6.09 20.87 11.62
N ASN A 63 -5.21 20.46 10.71
CA ASN A 63 -3.88 19.97 11.03
C ASN A 63 -2.84 21.08 10.77
N LEU A 64 -1.84 21.14 11.63
CA LEU A 64 -0.66 21.95 11.38
C LEU A 64 0.41 21.08 10.73
N SER A 65 0.70 21.35 9.47
CA SER A 65 1.66 20.56 8.70
C SER A 65 3.11 20.95 8.98
N ALA A 66 4.04 20.02 8.85
CA ALA A 66 5.47 20.29 8.94
C ALA A 66 5.98 21.24 7.83
N GLY A 67 5.17 21.50 6.79
CA GLY A 67 5.45 22.48 5.75
C GLY A 67 5.16 23.93 6.18
N GLU A 68 4.28 24.11 7.16
CA GLU A 68 3.76 25.42 7.59
C GLU A 68 4.36 25.90 8.92
N ALA A 69 5.02 25.01 9.67
CA ALA A 69 5.61 25.34 10.96
C ALA A 69 6.94 24.61 11.18
N PRO A 70 7.79 25.12 12.11
CA PRO A 70 8.95 24.38 12.58
C PRO A 70 8.54 23.01 13.14
N PHE A 71 9.27 21.97 12.77
CA PHE A 71 8.92 20.58 13.08
C PHE A 71 10.02 19.93 13.92
N PHE A 72 9.70 19.57 15.16
CA PHE A 72 10.63 18.98 16.14
C PHE A 72 10.07 17.72 16.79
N LEU A 73 9.15 17.02 16.13
CA LEU A 73 8.47 15.87 16.73
C LEU A 73 9.43 14.72 17.06
N GLY A 74 10.45 14.50 16.26
CA GLY A 74 11.38 13.39 16.44
C GLY A 74 10.75 12.03 16.12
N CYS A 75 11.13 10.99 16.87
CA CYS A 75 10.60 9.62 16.74
C CYS A 75 10.74 9.02 15.33
N GLY A 76 11.81 9.36 14.61
CA GLY A 76 12.04 8.89 13.24
C GLY A 76 11.23 9.61 12.15
N ALA A 77 10.40 10.58 12.51
CA ALA A 77 9.67 11.42 11.58
C ALA A 77 10.53 12.59 11.12
N TYR A 78 11.32 12.37 10.06
CA TYR A 78 12.22 13.39 9.52
C TYR A 78 11.58 14.12 8.35
N ARG A 79 11.91 15.40 8.22
CA ARG A 79 11.52 16.21 7.08
C ARG A 79 12.50 15.99 5.93
N HIS A 80 12.07 15.23 4.92
CA HIS A 80 12.86 14.96 3.72
C HIS A 80 12.52 15.97 2.62
N HIS A 81 13.56 16.44 1.93
CA HIS A 81 13.38 17.19 0.70
C HIS A 81 13.26 16.23 -0.48
N VAL A 82 12.19 16.34 -1.25
CA VAL A 82 12.01 15.62 -2.52
C VAL A 82 12.22 16.62 -3.66
N PRO A 83 13.29 16.50 -4.45
CA PRO A 83 13.52 17.37 -5.59
C PRO A 83 12.40 17.25 -6.64
N ALA A 84 12.08 18.35 -7.31
CA ALA A 84 11.07 18.36 -8.37
C ALA A 84 11.43 17.42 -9.55
N SER A 85 12.73 17.16 -9.76
CA SER A 85 13.20 16.18 -10.75
C SER A 85 12.73 14.75 -10.44
N VAL A 86 12.65 14.39 -9.16
CA VAL A 86 12.13 13.06 -8.75
C VAL A 86 10.68 12.94 -9.12
N ASP A 87 9.85 13.93 -8.75
CA ASP A 87 8.43 13.96 -9.09
C ASP A 87 8.20 13.89 -10.61
N HIS A 88 8.97 14.65 -11.38
CA HIS A 88 8.89 14.61 -12.85
C HIS A 88 9.28 13.23 -13.41
N LEU A 89 10.37 12.63 -12.92
CA LEU A 89 10.90 11.38 -13.48
C LEU A 89 9.98 10.18 -13.18
N ILE A 90 9.42 10.09 -11.97
CA ILE A 90 8.54 8.96 -11.62
C ILE A 90 7.21 8.96 -12.38
N GLN A 91 6.83 10.09 -12.96
CA GLN A 91 5.59 10.21 -13.76
C GLN A 91 5.80 9.86 -15.25
N ARG A 92 7.04 9.61 -15.67
CA ARG A 92 7.30 9.22 -17.07
C ARG A 92 6.72 7.85 -17.37
N GLY A 93 6.14 7.69 -18.57
CA GLY A 93 5.50 6.45 -18.99
C GLY A 93 6.44 5.25 -19.01
N GLU A 94 7.75 5.46 -19.14
CA GLU A 94 8.78 4.42 -19.09
C GLU A 94 8.89 3.76 -17.71
N PHE A 95 8.56 4.48 -16.64
CA PHE A 95 8.55 3.99 -15.27
C PHE A 95 7.13 3.70 -14.78
N LEU A 96 6.16 4.55 -15.13
CA LEU A 96 4.75 4.42 -14.75
C LEU A 96 4.02 3.51 -15.76
N THR A 97 4.40 2.25 -15.81
CA THR A 97 3.88 1.31 -16.83
C THR A 97 3.14 0.13 -16.20
N ALA A 98 3.83 -0.85 -15.68
CA ALA A 98 3.22 -2.03 -15.10
C ALA A 98 3.31 -2.01 -13.57
N TYR A 99 2.24 -2.44 -12.90
CA TYR A 99 2.28 -2.63 -11.45
C TYR A 99 3.28 -3.72 -11.05
N THR A 100 3.28 -4.82 -11.80
CA THR A 100 4.22 -5.93 -11.61
C THR A 100 4.71 -6.39 -12.98
N PRO A 101 6.02 -6.63 -13.17
CA PRO A 101 6.59 -7.08 -14.43
C PRO A 101 6.37 -8.59 -14.66
N TYR A 102 5.12 -8.99 -14.92
CA TYR A 102 4.77 -10.40 -15.15
C TYR A 102 5.35 -10.98 -16.43
N GLN A 103 5.47 -10.16 -17.47
CA GLN A 103 6.03 -10.57 -18.76
C GLN A 103 7.42 -9.98 -18.93
N PRO A 104 8.49 -10.77 -18.74
CA PRO A 104 9.86 -10.28 -18.82
C PRO A 104 10.20 -9.60 -20.13
N GLU A 105 9.67 -10.11 -21.25
CA GLU A 105 9.94 -9.58 -22.59
C GLU A 105 9.46 -8.13 -22.75
N ILE A 106 8.30 -7.79 -22.17
CA ILE A 106 7.73 -6.44 -22.23
C ILE A 106 8.32 -5.56 -21.13
N ALA A 107 8.69 -6.15 -20.01
CA ALA A 107 9.15 -5.42 -18.81
C ALA A 107 10.67 -5.33 -18.66
N GLN A 108 11.43 -5.54 -19.74
CA GLN A 108 12.91 -5.57 -19.69
C GLN A 108 13.51 -4.32 -19.06
N GLY A 109 13.00 -3.13 -19.41
CA GLY A 109 13.50 -1.87 -18.84
C GLY A 109 13.23 -1.75 -17.33
N THR A 110 12.03 -2.15 -16.88
CA THR A 110 11.69 -2.20 -15.45
C THR A 110 12.60 -3.17 -14.70
N LEU A 111 12.84 -4.35 -15.25
CA LEU A 111 13.73 -5.35 -14.64
C LEU A 111 15.19 -4.84 -14.58
N GLN A 112 15.67 -4.19 -15.64
CA GLN A 112 16.99 -3.57 -15.68
C GLN A 112 17.13 -2.52 -14.57
N MET A 113 16.13 -1.66 -14.41
CA MET A 113 16.10 -0.63 -13.36
C MET A 113 16.16 -1.24 -11.95
N LEU A 114 15.47 -2.35 -11.71
CA LEU A 114 15.52 -3.06 -10.43
C LEU A 114 16.91 -3.61 -10.14
N PHE A 115 17.58 -4.20 -11.12
CA PHE A 115 18.96 -4.66 -10.96
C PHE A 115 19.93 -3.50 -10.69
N GLU A 116 19.80 -2.40 -11.40
CA GLU A 116 20.61 -1.21 -11.17
C GLU A 116 20.41 -0.61 -9.78
N PHE A 117 19.15 -0.56 -9.32
CA PHE A 117 18.82 -0.14 -7.95
C PHE A 117 19.52 -1.01 -6.90
N GLN A 118 19.43 -2.34 -7.03
CA GLN A 118 20.12 -3.28 -6.13
C GLN A 118 21.63 -3.05 -6.10
N THR A 119 22.23 -2.84 -7.27
CA THR A 119 23.67 -2.56 -7.39
C THR A 119 24.05 -1.26 -6.69
N GLN A 120 23.28 -0.20 -6.88
CA GLN A 120 23.52 1.10 -6.25
C GLN A 120 23.40 1.05 -4.74
N VAL A 121 22.34 0.40 -4.23
CA VAL A 121 22.12 0.25 -2.78
C VAL A 121 23.23 -0.59 -2.14
N ALA A 122 23.63 -1.70 -2.78
CA ALA A 122 24.73 -2.53 -2.31
C ALA A 122 26.06 -1.73 -2.25
N ALA A 123 26.34 -0.92 -3.28
CA ALA A 123 27.53 -0.05 -3.31
C ALA A 123 27.49 1.03 -2.22
N LEU A 124 26.34 1.66 -1.97
CA LEU A 124 26.18 2.67 -0.93
C LEU A 124 26.38 2.11 0.49
N LEU A 125 25.92 0.88 0.72
CA LEU A 125 25.99 0.24 2.03
C LEU A 125 27.24 -0.61 2.24
N GLY A 126 28.04 -0.84 1.19
CA GLY A 126 29.21 -1.71 1.25
C GLY A 126 28.85 -3.19 1.45
N THR A 127 27.70 -3.62 0.95
CA THR A 127 27.26 -5.02 1.00
C THR A 127 27.44 -5.70 -0.34
N ASP A 128 27.54 -7.03 -0.35
CA ASP A 128 27.67 -7.79 -1.60
C ASP A 128 26.38 -7.82 -2.40
N VAL A 129 25.23 -7.78 -1.71
CA VAL A 129 23.89 -7.89 -2.30
C VAL A 129 22.91 -6.98 -1.58
N ALA A 130 21.91 -6.47 -2.30
CA ALA A 130 20.76 -5.78 -1.75
C ALA A 130 19.46 -6.26 -2.40
N ASN A 131 18.33 -6.16 -1.69
CA ASN A 131 17.01 -6.38 -2.26
C ASN A 131 16.57 -5.17 -3.08
N ALA A 132 15.71 -5.42 -4.07
CA ALA A 132 15.11 -4.35 -4.86
C ALA A 132 14.02 -3.61 -4.08
N SER A 133 13.15 -4.34 -3.37
CA SER A 133 12.09 -3.76 -2.55
C SER A 133 11.60 -4.72 -1.46
N MET A 134 11.25 -4.13 -0.33
CA MET A 134 10.50 -4.74 0.75
C MET A 134 9.37 -3.79 1.13
N TYR A 135 8.33 -4.25 1.81
CA TYR A 135 7.21 -3.39 2.20
C TYR A 135 7.64 -2.22 3.08
N ASP A 136 8.43 -2.51 4.10
CA ASP A 136 9.04 -1.52 4.99
C ASP A 136 10.27 -2.09 5.72
N GLY A 137 10.94 -1.27 6.50
CA GLY A 137 12.13 -1.70 7.25
C GLY A 137 11.82 -2.74 8.34
N SER A 138 10.64 -2.71 8.95
CA SER A 138 10.26 -3.69 9.97
C SER A 138 10.05 -5.08 9.38
N THR A 139 9.39 -5.15 8.23
CA THR A 139 9.20 -6.39 7.47
C THR A 139 10.52 -6.91 6.93
N ALA A 140 11.39 -6.01 6.42
CA ALA A 140 12.72 -6.38 5.98
C ALA A 140 13.56 -7.00 7.11
N CYS A 141 13.49 -6.42 8.31
CA CYS A 141 14.15 -6.97 9.51
C CYS A 141 13.64 -8.37 9.83
N TRP A 142 12.32 -8.58 9.81
CA TRP A 142 11.72 -9.89 10.06
C TRP A 142 12.11 -10.92 9.00
N GLU A 143 12.10 -10.57 7.74
CA GLU A 143 12.52 -11.45 6.65
C GLU A 143 14.01 -11.83 6.76
N ALA A 144 14.87 -10.91 7.20
CA ALA A 144 16.27 -11.21 7.49
C ALA A 144 16.42 -12.24 8.61
N ILE A 145 15.62 -12.12 9.68
CA ILE A 145 15.57 -13.13 10.78
C ILE A 145 15.13 -14.49 10.24
N GLY A 146 14.06 -14.52 9.45
CA GLY A 146 13.57 -15.74 8.82
C GLY A 146 14.61 -16.39 7.88
N MET A 147 15.33 -15.58 7.09
CA MET A 147 16.41 -16.03 6.24
C MET A 147 17.55 -16.64 7.07
N ALA A 148 18.01 -15.93 8.09
CA ALA A 148 19.07 -16.39 8.98
C ALA A 148 18.72 -17.75 9.63
N ARG A 149 17.47 -17.91 10.08
CA ARG A 149 16.98 -19.18 10.61
C ARG A 149 17.05 -20.32 9.58
N ARG A 150 16.57 -20.06 8.37
CA ARG A 150 16.57 -21.08 7.31
C ARG A 150 17.98 -21.55 6.96
N ILE A 151 18.94 -20.62 6.96
CA ILE A 151 20.34 -20.91 6.64
C ILE A 151 21.06 -21.61 7.80
N THR A 152 20.93 -21.07 9.01
CA THR A 152 21.72 -21.54 10.16
C THR A 152 21.05 -22.68 10.92
N LYS A 153 19.76 -22.93 10.69
CA LYS A 153 18.91 -23.88 11.44
C LYS A 153 18.81 -23.58 12.95
N ARG A 154 19.10 -22.35 13.36
CA ARG A 154 18.97 -21.90 14.76
C ARG A 154 17.56 -21.36 14.99
N ALA A 155 17.00 -21.65 16.17
CA ALA A 155 15.64 -21.24 16.53
C ALA A 155 15.59 -19.88 17.25
N LYS A 156 16.73 -19.37 17.71
CA LYS A 156 16.83 -18.13 18.51
C LYS A 156 17.51 -17.04 17.71
N ALA A 157 16.96 -15.82 17.76
CA ALA A 157 17.60 -14.62 17.26
C ALA A 157 17.70 -13.56 18.37
N ILE A 158 18.77 -12.78 18.33
CA ILE A 158 19.00 -11.67 19.25
C ILE A 158 18.92 -10.38 18.45
N LEU A 159 18.07 -9.46 18.89
CA LEU A 159 17.91 -8.13 18.32
C LEU A 159 18.75 -7.13 19.11
N SER A 160 19.48 -6.27 18.42
CA SER A 160 20.21 -5.17 19.05
C SER A 160 19.25 -4.22 19.76
N GLY A 161 19.62 -3.76 20.97
CA GLY A 161 18.89 -2.71 21.68
C GLY A 161 18.86 -1.36 20.96
N GLY A 162 19.74 -1.13 19.97
CA GLY A 162 19.73 0.05 19.11
C GLY A 162 18.75 -0.03 17.94
N LEU A 163 18.04 -1.13 17.76
CA LEU A 163 17.04 -1.27 16.70
C LEU A 163 15.79 -0.42 17.03
N HIS A 164 15.19 0.14 15.99
CA HIS A 164 13.99 0.96 16.15
C HIS A 164 12.88 0.20 16.91
N PRO A 165 12.23 0.80 17.94
CA PRO A 165 11.26 0.11 18.80
C PRO A 165 10.10 -0.55 18.04
N HIS A 166 9.61 0.11 17.00
CA HIS A 166 8.54 -0.45 16.15
C HIS A 166 9.00 -1.72 15.41
N TYR A 167 10.27 -1.78 14.96
CA TYR A 167 10.82 -2.97 14.33
C TYR A 167 10.89 -4.15 15.30
N VAL A 168 11.33 -3.88 16.53
CA VAL A 168 11.33 -4.88 17.61
C VAL A 168 9.91 -5.37 17.91
N SER A 169 8.93 -4.45 17.97
CA SER A 169 7.53 -4.80 18.22
C SER A 169 6.94 -5.68 17.11
N VAL A 170 7.19 -5.33 15.85
CA VAL A 170 6.75 -6.12 14.69
C VAL A 170 7.40 -7.51 14.71
N ALA A 171 8.72 -7.58 14.90
CA ALA A 171 9.44 -8.86 14.97
C ALA A 171 8.92 -9.75 16.10
N LYS A 172 8.67 -9.21 17.29
CA LYS A 172 8.07 -9.95 18.42
C LYS A 172 6.67 -10.44 18.10
N THR A 173 5.86 -9.64 17.42
CA THR A 173 4.52 -10.06 17.01
C THR A 173 4.59 -11.22 16.03
N MET A 174 5.44 -11.13 15.01
CA MET A 174 5.61 -12.20 14.04
C MET A 174 6.14 -13.48 14.69
N ALA A 175 7.15 -13.36 15.56
CA ALA A 175 7.73 -14.48 16.27
C ALA A 175 6.71 -15.26 17.13
N LYS A 176 5.77 -14.55 17.76
CA LYS A 176 4.68 -15.17 18.53
C LYS A 176 3.86 -16.16 17.71
N TYR A 177 3.60 -15.82 16.44
CA TYR A 177 2.76 -16.66 15.59
C TYR A 177 3.55 -17.71 14.80
N THR A 178 4.85 -17.55 14.65
CA THR A 178 5.73 -18.55 14.02
C THR A 178 6.41 -19.49 15.02
N GLY A 179 6.26 -19.23 16.32
CA GLY A 179 6.90 -20.04 17.38
C GLY A 179 8.39 -19.76 17.53
N ASP A 180 8.87 -18.61 17.07
CA ASP A 180 10.27 -18.22 17.13
C ASP A 180 10.64 -17.58 18.46
N SER A 181 11.90 -17.78 18.91
CA SER A 181 12.44 -17.15 20.09
C SER A 181 13.23 -15.89 19.73
N LEU A 182 12.78 -14.72 20.21
CA LEU A 182 13.49 -13.46 20.07
C LEU A 182 13.87 -12.89 21.44
N GLU A 183 15.12 -12.46 21.54
CA GLU A 183 15.63 -11.70 22.67
C GLU A 183 16.14 -10.32 22.20
N THR A 184 16.10 -9.35 23.09
CA THR A 184 16.71 -8.02 22.88
C THR A 184 17.90 -7.88 23.83
N SER A 185 19.05 -7.50 23.30
CA SER A 185 20.24 -7.20 24.11
C SER A 185 20.25 -5.75 24.56
#